data_aa7ecc7be08c86d5b5ddbcf452e38dc7
#
_entry.id   aa7ecc7be08c86d5b5ddbcf452e38dc7
#
_cell.length_a   1.000
_cell.length_b   1.000
_cell.length_c   1.000
_cell.angle_alpha   90.00
_cell.angle_beta   90.00
_cell.angle_gamma   90.00
#
_symmetry.space_group_name_H-M   'P 1'
#
loop_
_entity.id
_entity.type
_entity.pdbx_description
1 polymer ?
#
loop_
_entity_poly.entity_id
_entity_poly.type
_entity_poly.pdbx_seq_one_letter_code
_entity_poly.pdbx_strand_id
1 'polypeptide(L)'
;MGTRFGAIGLAVLLWLLVVSNNEYSMAIDMPIEARNLPARHALKEEVPSTAKVRLHGTGRSLFKTIVLKNFIPNFKLVLDLERISEEYEFRLNDYFERYPQKVVIPSTFDVNYVEVIYPSSVHISIDEYKEKVVSVYPDILIKPAPGYALVGPPVISPDSVKIAGSRDIVENITEVFSETDTVIDATNNISILLSLKVARGQLIEYTPKSVSFQQSVQSISERIISEIPVRILNQRENLQAFVSPQTVSLTVVGGIDFIAKLKPEDIFISIDFNMWNSRKQFYDLKVQAPSDVIEWMDLSPQSIELVVTKRAG
;
A
#
# COMPACT_ATOMS: atom_id res chain seq x y z
N MET A 1 63.55 8.45 27.04
CA MET A 1 62.57 8.13 25.96
C MET A 1 61.48 9.22 25.82
N GLY A 2 61.00 9.84 26.87
CA GLY A 2 59.93 10.84 26.82
C GLY A 2 60.18 12.10 25.97
N THR A 3 61.38 12.62 25.96
CA THR A 3 61.74 13.82 25.15
C THR A 3 61.68 13.60 23.65
N ARG A 4 62.00 12.38 23.17
CA ARG A 4 61.91 12.02 21.74
C ARG A 4 60.47 11.89 21.29
N PHE A 5 59.58 11.32 22.10
CA PHE A 5 58.15 11.25 21.81
C PHE A 5 57.49 12.63 21.85
N GLY A 6 57.92 13.50 22.75
CA GLY A 6 57.45 14.89 22.79
C GLY A 6 57.86 15.69 21.56
N ALA A 7 59.12 15.51 21.07
CA ALA A 7 59.58 16.18 19.86
C ALA A 7 58.85 15.71 18.60
N ILE A 8 58.59 14.40 18.49
CA ILE A 8 57.81 13.83 17.38
C ILE A 8 56.35 14.37 17.43
N GLY A 9 55.72 14.39 18.62
CA GLY A 9 54.38 14.93 18.80
C GLY A 9 54.28 16.40 18.39
N LEU A 10 55.27 17.23 18.79
CA LEU A 10 55.33 18.65 18.41
C LEU A 10 55.54 18.81 16.89
N ALA A 11 56.39 18.03 16.28
CA ALA A 11 56.64 18.07 14.84
C ALA A 11 55.35 17.70 14.03
N VAL A 12 54.61 16.65 14.45
CA VAL A 12 53.32 16.27 13.85
C VAL A 12 52.31 17.39 14.03
N LEU A 13 52.23 18.01 15.19
CA LEU A 13 51.29 19.10 15.46
C LEU A 13 51.57 20.32 14.60
N LEU A 14 52.86 20.72 14.49
CA LEU A 14 53.27 21.82 13.60
C LEU A 14 53.00 21.48 12.12
N TRP A 15 53.28 20.26 11.71
CA TRP A 15 53.02 19.83 10.34
C TRP A 15 51.50 19.87 10.04
N LEU A 16 50.68 19.38 10.97
CA LEU A 16 49.21 19.42 10.85
C LEU A 16 48.71 20.89 10.76
N LEU A 17 49.27 21.79 11.56
CA LEU A 17 48.91 23.20 11.54
C LEU A 17 49.27 23.85 10.19
N VAL A 18 50.42 23.57 9.62
CA VAL A 18 50.83 24.07 8.32
C VAL A 18 49.96 23.51 7.21
N VAL A 19 49.77 22.20 7.19
CA VAL A 19 48.93 21.52 6.17
C VAL A 19 47.48 21.98 6.25
N SER A 20 46.94 22.16 7.45
CA SER A 20 45.53 22.57 7.62
C SER A 20 45.29 24.04 7.18
N ASN A 21 46.31 24.87 7.10
CA ASN A 21 46.21 26.26 6.61
C ASN A 21 46.38 26.41 5.10
N ASN A 22 46.87 25.38 4.40
CA ASN A 22 46.96 25.40 2.95
C ASN A 22 45.55 25.33 2.34
N GLU A 23 45.42 25.89 1.14
CA GLU A 23 44.17 25.87 0.38
C GLU A 23 44.06 24.60 -0.45
N TYR A 24 42.85 24.03 -0.44
CA TYR A 24 42.50 22.80 -1.16
C TYR A 24 41.16 22.97 -1.84
N SER A 25 40.95 22.16 -2.86
CA SER A 25 39.63 21.97 -3.46
C SER A 25 39.12 20.55 -3.15
N MET A 26 37.89 20.45 -2.70
CA MET A 26 37.30 19.16 -2.33
C MET A 26 35.84 19.04 -2.84
N ALA A 27 35.50 17.84 -3.25
CA ALA A 27 34.12 17.50 -3.63
C ALA A 27 33.31 17.13 -2.38
N ILE A 28 32.19 17.79 -2.18
CA ILE A 28 31.30 17.60 -1.03
C ILE A 28 29.86 17.48 -1.53
N ASP A 29 29.10 16.55 -0.96
CA ASP A 29 27.66 16.44 -1.26
C ASP A 29 26.91 17.56 -0.54
N MET A 30 26.13 18.32 -1.31
CA MET A 30 25.35 19.47 -0.87
C MET A 30 23.87 19.25 -1.22
N PRO A 31 22.93 19.40 -0.28
CA PRO A 31 21.50 19.25 -0.54
C PRO A 31 21.00 20.23 -1.60
N ILE A 32 20.12 19.75 -2.48
CA ILE A 32 19.36 20.57 -3.42
C ILE A 32 17.96 20.78 -2.84
N GLU A 33 17.48 22.01 -2.83
CA GLU A 33 16.12 22.37 -2.43
C GLU A 33 15.44 23.14 -3.54
N ALA A 34 14.37 22.57 -4.08
CA ALA A 34 13.47 23.26 -5.02
C ALA A 34 12.51 24.13 -4.21
N ARG A 35 12.39 25.42 -4.55
CA ARG A 35 11.55 26.40 -3.87
C ARG A 35 10.68 27.18 -4.84
N ASN A 36 9.65 27.84 -4.28
CA ASN A 36 8.73 28.72 -5.00
C ASN A 36 8.01 27.99 -6.14
N LEU A 37 7.54 26.73 -5.86
CA LEU A 37 6.65 26.05 -6.78
C LEU A 37 5.41 26.95 -7.03
N PRO A 38 5.01 27.20 -8.30
CA PRO A 38 3.84 28.02 -8.58
C PRO A 38 2.59 27.48 -7.90
N ALA A 39 1.72 28.40 -7.46
CA ALA A 39 0.47 28.00 -6.79
C ALA A 39 -0.36 27.07 -7.70
N ARG A 40 -0.96 26.04 -7.10
CA ARG A 40 -1.76 25.02 -7.79
C ARG A 40 -0.97 24.17 -8.80
N HIS A 41 0.34 24.05 -8.62
CA HIS A 41 1.16 23.11 -9.38
C HIS A 41 1.81 22.08 -8.46
N ALA A 42 2.13 20.94 -9.03
CA ALA A 42 2.87 19.85 -8.38
C ALA A 42 4.02 19.39 -9.28
N LEU A 43 5.08 18.88 -8.66
CA LEU A 43 6.15 18.24 -9.39
C LEU A 43 5.68 16.89 -9.94
N LYS A 44 6.07 16.57 -11.18
CA LYS A 44 5.83 15.24 -11.79
C LYS A 44 6.90 14.24 -11.38
N GLU A 45 8.13 14.68 -11.19
CA GLU A 45 9.30 13.85 -10.91
C GLU A 45 10.05 14.35 -9.69
N GLU A 46 10.77 13.44 -9.03
CA GLU A 46 11.61 13.80 -7.89
C GLU A 46 12.82 14.62 -8.33
N VAL A 47 13.03 15.73 -7.65
CA VAL A 47 14.26 16.52 -7.77
C VAL A 47 15.37 15.79 -7.05
N PRO A 48 16.57 15.65 -7.63
CA PRO A 48 17.72 15.07 -6.93
C PRO A 48 17.93 15.73 -5.58
N SER A 49 17.99 14.95 -4.52
CA SER A 49 18.10 15.47 -3.13
C SER A 49 19.46 16.08 -2.83
N THR A 50 20.49 15.72 -3.60
CA THR A 50 21.88 16.20 -3.37
C THR A 50 22.62 16.40 -4.67
N ALA A 51 23.57 17.34 -4.68
CA ALA A 51 24.57 17.48 -5.73
C ALA A 51 25.97 17.43 -5.14
N LYS A 52 26.91 16.86 -5.89
CA LYS A 52 28.33 16.89 -5.56
C LYS A 52 28.92 18.19 -6.08
N VAL A 53 29.37 19.03 -5.17
CA VAL A 53 29.92 20.34 -5.48
C VAL A 53 31.40 20.39 -5.15
N ARG A 54 32.18 21.18 -5.89
CA ARG A 54 33.55 21.48 -5.56
C ARG A 54 33.58 22.75 -4.72
N LEU A 55 34.14 22.63 -3.52
CA LEU A 55 34.40 23.74 -2.62
C LEU A 55 35.91 23.99 -2.53
N HIS A 56 36.28 25.23 -2.38
CA HIS A 56 37.66 25.69 -2.21
C HIS A 56 37.82 26.41 -0.87
N GLY A 57 38.88 26.11 -0.14
CA GLY A 57 39.14 26.71 1.15
C GLY A 57 40.31 26.05 1.88
N THR A 58 40.61 26.54 3.10
CA THR A 58 41.68 25.93 3.91
C THR A 58 41.29 24.51 4.35
N GLY A 59 42.29 23.65 4.55
CA GLY A 59 42.08 22.28 4.99
C GLY A 59 41.21 22.18 6.24
N ARG A 60 41.40 23.08 7.23
CA ARG A 60 40.57 23.15 8.45
C ARG A 60 39.11 23.53 8.15
N SER A 61 38.92 24.50 7.24
CA SER A 61 37.55 24.94 6.84
C SER A 61 36.80 23.86 6.12
N LEU A 62 37.45 23.15 5.18
CA LEU A 62 36.89 22.00 4.49
C LEU A 62 36.57 20.85 5.46
N PHE A 63 37.45 20.50 6.37
CA PHE A 63 37.21 19.50 7.39
C PHE A 63 36.04 19.86 8.29
N LYS A 64 36.00 21.12 8.77
CA LYS A 64 34.88 21.65 9.54
C LYS A 64 33.54 21.50 8.77
N THR A 65 33.57 21.83 7.47
CA THR A 65 32.38 21.72 6.60
C THR A 65 31.91 20.28 6.53
N ILE A 66 32.79 19.29 6.31
CA ILE A 66 32.41 17.87 6.24
C ILE A 66 31.75 17.39 7.53
N VAL A 67 32.32 17.74 8.67
CA VAL A 67 31.83 17.29 9.98
C VAL A 67 30.50 17.96 10.34
N LEU A 68 30.34 19.25 10.08
CA LEU A 68 29.22 20.04 10.58
C LEU A 68 28.11 20.29 9.57
N LYS A 69 28.29 19.99 8.27
CA LYS A 69 27.30 20.27 7.23
C LYS A 69 25.90 19.69 7.52
N ASN A 70 25.83 18.53 8.18
CA ASN A 70 24.56 17.87 8.50
C ASN A 70 23.85 18.46 9.73
N PHE A 71 24.59 19.24 10.55
CA PHE A 71 24.07 19.85 11.77
C PHE A 71 23.73 21.34 11.60
N ILE A 72 24.21 21.95 10.53
CA ILE A 72 23.99 23.38 10.27
C ILE A 72 22.91 23.50 9.18
N PRO A 73 21.72 24.03 9.52
CA PRO A 73 20.73 24.37 8.52
C PRO A 73 21.28 25.44 7.57
N ASN A 74 20.78 25.52 6.36
CA ASN A 74 21.20 26.49 5.35
C ASN A 74 22.55 26.20 4.66
N PHE A 75 23.02 24.97 4.65
CA PHE A 75 24.06 24.51 3.74
C PHE A 75 23.41 23.79 2.56
N LYS A 76 23.08 24.50 1.48
CA LYS A 76 22.27 23.95 0.38
C LYS A 76 22.34 24.74 -0.92
N LEU A 77 21.97 24.08 -2.00
CA LEU A 77 21.69 24.67 -3.30
C LEU A 77 20.19 24.91 -3.44
N VAL A 78 19.78 26.07 -3.93
CA VAL A 78 18.37 26.43 -4.10
C VAL A 78 18.05 26.58 -5.57
N LEU A 79 17.11 25.77 -6.06
CA LEU A 79 16.51 25.91 -7.39
C LEU A 79 15.18 26.66 -7.26
N ASP A 80 15.06 27.77 -7.96
CA ASP A 80 13.88 28.62 -7.91
C ASP A 80 12.93 28.27 -9.05
N LEU A 81 11.73 27.79 -8.72
CA LEU A 81 10.74 27.30 -9.67
C LEU A 81 9.68 28.35 -10.06
N GLU A 82 9.77 29.59 -9.53
CA GLU A 82 8.72 30.63 -9.70
C GLU A 82 8.35 30.90 -11.17
N ARG A 83 9.31 30.77 -12.09
CA ARG A 83 9.14 31.11 -13.52
C ARG A 83 9.00 29.90 -14.43
N ILE A 84 8.84 28.69 -13.88
CA ILE A 84 8.66 27.49 -14.67
C ILE A 84 7.17 27.27 -14.89
N SER A 85 6.79 27.02 -16.16
CA SER A 85 5.39 26.78 -16.51
C SER A 85 5.05 25.30 -16.70
N GLU A 86 5.93 24.52 -17.31
CA GLU A 86 5.70 23.08 -17.57
C GLU A 86 6.96 22.25 -17.35
N GLU A 87 7.98 22.47 -18.17
CA GLU A 87 9.26 21.74 -18.11
C GLU A 87 10.44 22.70 -18.23
N TYR A 88 11.49 22.44 -17.46
CA TYR A 88 12.71 23.21 -17.51
C TYR A 88 13.91 22.37 -17.11
N GLU A 89 15.00 22.49 -17.89
CA GLU A 89 16.29 21.89 -17.59
C GLU A 89 17.23 22.93 -16.97
N PHE A 90 17.53 22.78 -15.70
CA PHE A 90 18.55 23.57 -15.01
C PHE A 90 19.93 23.01 -15.31
N ARG A 91 20.73 23.71 -16.10
CA ARG A 91 22.18 23.49 -16.15
C ARG A 91 22.79 24.13 -14.92
N LEU A 92 23.17 23.29 -13.95
CA LEU A 92 23.44 23.76 -12.60
C LEU A 92 24.59 24.78 -12.52
N ASN A 93 25.69 24.58 -13.27
CA ASN A 93 26.80 25.53 -13.28
C ASN A 93 26.39 26.89 -13.84
N ASP A 94 25.73 26.91 -15.01
CA ASP A 94 25.26 28.16 -15.63
C ASP A 94 24.24 28.88 -14.73
N TYR A 95 23.40 28.12 -14.03
CA TYR A 95 22.40 28.69 -13.14
C TYR A 95 23.04 29.32 -11.90
N PHE A 96 23.98 28.64 -11.23
CA PHE A 96 24.61 29.16 -10.03
C PHE A 96 25.66 30.24 -10.32
N GLU A 97 26.25 30.26 -11.52
CA GLU A 97 27.08 31.37 -11.97
C GLU A 97 26.24 32.67 -12.13
N ARG A 98 25.03 32.51 -12.72
CA ARG A 98 24.08 33.64 -12.88
C ARG A 98 23.45 34.09 -11.56
N TYR A 99 23.20 33.15 -10.65
CA TYR A 99 22.51 33.37 -9.37
C TYR A 99 23.31 32.85 -8.19
N PRO A 100 24.51 33.44 -7.87
CA PRO A 100 25.36 32.92 -6.81
C PRO A 100 24.71 32.97 -5.41
N GLN A 101 23.74 33.86 -5.19
CA GLN A 101 22.95 33.91 -3.95
C GLN A 101 22.07 32.68 -3.69
N LYS A 102 21.88 31.83 -4.70
CA LYS A 102 21.15 30.55 -4.57
C LYS A 102 22.06 29.40 -4.09
N VAL A 103 23.36 29.63 -4.03
CA VAL A 103 24.33 28.77 -3.32
C VAL A 103 24.44 29.27 -1.90
N VAL A 104 23.77 28.59 -0.98
CA VAL A 104 23.71 29.01 0.41
C VAL A 104 24.77 28.26 1.22
N ILE A 105 25.83 28.98 1.58
CA ILE A 105 26.90 28.49 2.43
C ILE A 105 27.01 29.44 3.64
N PRO A 106 26.79 28.92 4.87
CA PRO A 106 26.99 29.73 6.07
C PRO A 106 28.44 30.27 6.18
N SER A 107 28.60 31.54 6.51
CA SER A 107 29.90 32.20 6.65
C SER A 107 30.82 31.51 7.67
N THR A 108 30.23 30.74 8.59
CA THR A 108 30.97 29.96 9.59
C THR A 108 31.89 28.90 9.00
N PHE A 109 31.62 28.45 7.74
CA PHE A 109 32.43 27.43 7.09
C PHE A 109 33.69 27.98 6.43
N ASP A 110 33.69 29.26 6.04
CA ASP A 110 34.83 29.92 5.41
C ASP A 110 35.37 29.13 4.18
N VAL A 111 34.46 28.76 3.29
CA VAL A 111 34.75 28.06 2.04
C VAL A 111 34.00 28.71 0.88
N ASN A 112 34.60 28.63 -0.30
CA ASN A 112 34.03 29.17 -1.53
C ASN A 112 33.49 28.06 -2.43
N TYR A 113 32.34 28.31 -3.03
CA TYR A 113 31.78 27.47 -4.07
C TYR A 113 32.58 27.68 -5.38
N VAL A 114 32.87 26.58 -6.08
CA VAL A 114 33.57 26.60 -7.37
C VAL A 114 32.62 26.15 -8.49
N GLU A 115 32.13 24.93 -8.40
CA GLU A 115 31.27 24.35 -9.45
C GLU A 115 30.44 23.16 -8.90
N VAL A 116 29.39 22.77 -9.64
CA VAL A 116 28.72 21.49 -9.46
C VAL A 116 29.42 20.44 -10.34
N ILE A 117 29.84 19.35 -9.71
CA ILE A 117 30.48 18.22 -10.40
C ILE A 117 29.42 17.26 -10.95
N TYR A 118 28.39 16.96 -10.15
CA TYR A 118 27.31 16.02 -10.51
C TYR A 118 26.06 16.27 -9.65
N PRO A 119 24.86 16.21 -10.25
CA PRO A 119 24.61 16.14 -11.71
C PRO A 119 24.94 17.47 -12.39
N SER A 120 25.20 17.43 -13.70
CA SER A 120 25.45 18.65 -14.50
C SER A 120 24.17 19.44 -14.78
N SER A 121 23.05 18.72 -14.90
CA SER A 121 21.73 19.32 -15.09
C SER A 121 20.67 18.61 -14.23
N VAL A 122 19.58 19.34 -13.92
CA VAL A 122 18.39 18.82 -13.25
C VAL A 122 17.20 19.17 -14.11
N HIS A 123 16.45 18.13 -14.49
CA HIS A 123 15.19 18.29 -15.20
C HIS A 123 14.07 18.50 -14.16
N ILE A 124 13.25 19.52 -14.37
CA ILE A 124 12.08 19.83 -13.55
C ILE A 124 10.87 19.79 -14.47
N SER A 125 9.91 18.97 -14.13
CA SER A 125 8.60 18.91 -14.78
C SER A 125 7.52 19.17 -13.74
N ILE A 126 6.64 20.13 -14.03
CA ILE A 126 5.51 20.51 -13.17
C ILE A 126 4.20 20.40 -13.97
N ASP A 127 3.10 20.17 -13.26
CA ASP A 127 1.76 20.13 -13.81
C ASP A 127 0.76 20.71 -12.81
N GLU A 128 -0.49 20.89 -13.22
CA GLU A 128 -1.55 21.32 -12.31
C GLU A 128 -1.70 20.36 -11.13
N TYR A 129 -1.84 20.91 -9.95
CA TYR A 129 -2.15 20.15 -8.73
C TYR A 129 -3.59 19.70 -8.77
N LYS A 130 -3.82 18.40 -8.57
CA LYS A 130 -5.15 17.78 -8.54
C LYS A 130 -5.31 16.87 -7.33
N GLU A 131 -6.54 16.82 -6.83
CA GLU A 131 -6.97 15.89 -5.79
C GLU A 131 -8.05 14.96 -6.34
N LYS A 132 -8.03 13.69 -5.92
CA LYS A 132 -9.02 12.67 -6.28
C LYS A 132 -9.20 11.70 -5.13
N VAL A 133 -10.42 11.21 -4.94
CA VAL A 133 -10.71 10.11 -3.99
C VAL A 133 -10.72 8.81 -4.77
N VAL A 134 -10.01 7.81 -4.27
CA VAL A 134 -9.86 6.49 -4.89
C VAL A 134 -10.07 5.39 -3.86
N SER A 135 -10.56 4.23 -4.32
CA SER A 135 -10.74 3.06 -3.46
C SER A 135 -9.43 2.42 -3.07
N VAL A 136 -9.41 1.81 -1.88
CA VAL A 136 -8.25 1.10 -1.34
C VAL A 136 -8.51 -0.40 -1.39
N TYR A 137 -7.53 -1.15 -1.90
CA TYR A 137 -7.52 -2.60 -1.91
C TYR A 137 -6.36 -3.14 -1.06
N PRO A 138 -6.63 -4.03 -0.11
CA PRO A 138 -5.57 -4.61 0.71
C PRO A 138 -4.80 -5.67 -0.09
N ASP A 139 -3.48 -5.60 -0.03
CA ASP A 139 -2.58 -6.63 -0.56
C ASP A 139 -2.03 -7.45 0.61
N ILE A 140 -2.89 -8.32 1.17
CA ILE A 140 -2.57 -9.12 2.35
C ILE A 140 -2.86 -10.60 2.12
N LEU A 141 -1.90 -11.44 2.44
CA LEU A 141 -2.06 -12.89 2.46
C LEU A 141 -2.30 -13.37 3.89
N ILE A 142 -3.47 -13.97 4.13
CA ILE A 142 -3.81 -14.52 5.44
C ILE A 142 -3.88 -16.05 5.34
N LYS A 143 -3.13 -16.73 6.20
CA LYS A 143 -3.18 -18.19 6.39
C LYS A 143 -3.62 -18.47 7.82
N PRO A 144 -4.86 -18.93 8.03
CA PRO A 144 -5.29 -19.36 9.36
C PRO A 144 -4.51 -20.59 9.83
N ALA A 145 -4.40 -20.76 11.15
CA ALA A 145 -3.84 -21.96 11.75
C ALA A 145 -4.72 -23.18 11.46
N PRO A 146 -4.18 -24.41 11.51
CA PRO A 146 -4.98 -25.63 11.41
C PRO A 146 -6.14 -25.62 12.41
N GLY A 147 -7.35 -25.90 11.95
CA GLY A 147 -8.56 -25.84 12.77
C GLY A 147 -9.19 -24.45 12.91
N TYR A 148 -8.71 -23.45 12.16
CA TYR A 148 -9.28 -22.11 12.09
C TYR A 148 -9.65 -21.73 10.66
N ALA A 149 -10.60 -20.81 10.52
CA ALA A 149 -11.05 -20.29 9.23
C ALA A 149 -11.28 -18.78 9.29
N LEU A 150 -11.14 -18.13 8.11
CA LEU A 150 -11.60 -16.77 7.90
C LEU A 150 -13.10 -16.76 7.75
N VAL A 151 -13.78 -15.83 8.41
CA VAL A 151 -15.26 -15.70 8.39
C VAL A 151 -15.63 -14.27 8.01
N GLY A 152 -16.54 -14.17 7.04
CA GLY A 152 -17.00 -12.89 6.51
C GLY A 152 -15.98 -12.17 5.63
N PRO A 153 -16.41 -11.12 4.92
CA PRO A 153 -15.53 -10.29 4.14
C PRO A 153 -14.60 -9.46 5.03
N PRO A 154 -13.40 -9.14 4.58
CA PRO A 154 -12.52 -8.21 5.29
C PRO A 154 -13.15 -6.82 5.34
N VAL A 155 -12.91 -6.11 6.44
CA VAL A 155 -13.33 -4.73 6.64
C VAL A 155 -12.13 -3.81 6.57
N ILE A 156 -12.20 -2.79 5.70
CA ILE A 156 -11.17 -1.78 5.53
C ILE A 156 -11.76 -0.43 5.94
N SER A 157 -11.03 0.32 6.76
CA SER A 157 -11.48 1.65 7.18
C SER A 157 -10.31 2.66 7.22
N PRO A 158 -10.42 3.76 6.47
CA PRO A 158 -11.42 4.04 5.42
C PRO A 158 -11.24 3.12 4.20
N ASP A 159 -12.32 2.89 3.45
CA ASP A 159 -12.33 2.11 2.19
C ASP A 159 -11.83 2.90 0.98
N SER A 160 -11.65 4.20 1.17
CA SER A 160 -11.19 5.13 0.15
C SER A 160 -10.28 6.18 0.76
N VAL A 161 -9.33 6.69 -0.03
CA VAL A 161 -8.37 7.71 0.38
C VAL A 161 -8.30 8.83 -0.65
N LYS A 162 -7.98 10.02 -0.17
CA LYS A 162 -7.70 11.15 -1.03
C LYS A 162 -6.24 11.07 -1.50
N ILE A 163 -6.03 11.13 -2.79
CA ILE A 163 -4.73 11.26 -3.44
C ILE A 163 -4.56 12.67 -3.96
N ALA A 164 -3.36 13.20 -3.87
CA ALA A 164 -3.01 14.53 -4.34
C ALA A 164 -1.63 14.53 -5.02
N GLY A 165 -1.50 15.30 -6.09
CA GLY A 165 -0.27 15.39 -6.86
C GLY A 165 -0.47 16.06 -8.21
N SER A 166 0.42 15.79 -9.17
CA SER A 166 0.26 16.28 -10.55
C SER A 166 -0.96 15.67 -11.22
N ARG A 167 -1.64 16.46 -12.05
CA ARG A 167 -2.87 16.05 -12.74
C ARG A 167 -2.67 14.76 -13.52
N ASP A 168 -1.63 14.68 -14.33
CA ASP A 168 -1.34 13.50 -15.16
C ASP A 168 -1.25 12.21 -14.34
N ILE A 169 -0.62 12.28 -13.16
CA ILE A 169 -0.46 11.10 -12.30
C ILE A 169 -1.78 10.77 -11.61
N VAL A 170 -2.45 11.77 -11.04
CA VAL A 170 -3.70 11.58 -10.27
C VAL A 170 -4.85 11.08 -11.15
N GLU A 171 -4.96 11.54 -12.39
CA GLU A 171 -6.02 11.09 -13.32
C GLU A 171 -5.88 9.62 -13.68
N ASN A 172 -4.66 9.14 -13.86
CA ASN A 172 -4.37 7.75 -14.23
C ASN A 172 -4.52 6.74 -13.09
N ILE A 173 -4.59 7.20 -11.83
CA ILE A 173 -4.79 6.30 -10.68
C ILE A 173 -6.29 6.09 -10.47
N THR A 174 -6.73 4.85 -10.60
CA THR A 174 -8.12 4.42 -10.34
C THR A 174 -8.30 3.77 -8.98
N GLU A 175 -7.25 3.17 -8.45
CA GLU A 175 -7.25 2.41 -7.21
C GLU A 175 -5.87 2.46 -6.54
N VAL A 176 -5.84 2.23 -5.23
CA VAL A 176 -4.60 2.21 -4.44
C VAL A 176 -4.53 0.90 -3.68
N PHE A 177 -3.35 0.28 -3.65
CA PHE A 177 -3.09 -0.94 -2.90
C PHE A 177 -2.30 -0.63 -1.62
N SER A 178 -2.50 -1.46 -0.60
CA SER A 178 -1.61 -1.46 0.56
C SER A 178 -0.23 -2.04 0.19
N GLU A 179 0.76 -1.82 1.04
CA GLU A 179 1.97 -2.63 1.02
C GLU A 179 1.61 -4.09 1.28
N THR A 180 2.36 -5.00 0.64
CA THR A 180 2.13 -6.45 0.80
C THR A 180 2.46 -6.86 2.22
N ASP A 181 1.52 -7.52 2.89
CA ASP A 181 1.70 -8.06 4.23
C ASP A 181 1.25 -9.53 4.28
N THR A 182 1.74 -10.28 5.28
CA THR A 182 1.44 -11.69 5.42
C THR A 182 1.22 -12.05 6.89
N VAL A 183 0.04 -12.62 7.19
CA VAL A 183 -0.30 -13.15 8.50
C VAL A 183 -0.37 -14.67 8.41
N ILE A 184 0.48 -15.36 9.18
CA ILE A 184 0.56 -16.83 9.21
C ILE A 184 0.09 -17.32 10.58
N ASP A 185 -0.52 -18.53 10.60
CA ASP A 185 -1.02 -19.20 11.81
C ASP A 185 -2.01 -18.35 12.63
N ALA A 186 -2.89 -17.63 11.92
CA ALA A 186 -3.89 -16.80 12.56
C ALA A 186 -4.90 -17.65 13.36
N THR A 187 -5.02 -17.38 14.67
CA THR A 187 -5.96 -18.02 15.60
C THR A 187 -6.98 -17.05 16.20
N ASN A 188 -6.75 -15.76 16.02
CA ASN A 188 -7.61 -14.69 16.55
C ASN A 188 -7.96 -13.70 15.46
N ASN A 189 -8.99 -12.91 15.69
CA ASN A 189 -9.36 -11.81 14.81
C ASN A 189 -8.15 -10.91 14.54
N ILE A 190 -7.97 -10.59 13.27
CA ILE A 190 -6.88 -9.74 12.78
C ILE A 190 -7.37 -8.30 12.80
N SER A 191 -6.56 -7.42 13.38
CA SER A 191 -6.76 -5.96 13.33
C SER A 191 -5.40 -5.30 13.20
N ILE A 192 -5.07 -4.84 12.01
CA ILE A 192 -3.76 -4.28 11.66
C ILE A 192 -3.92 -2.97 10.90
N LEU A 193 -2.88 -2.15 10.93
CA LEU A 193 -2.77 -0.92 10.15
C LEU A 193 -1.90 -1.19 8.94
N LEU A 194 -2.47 -1.06 7.74
CA LEU A 194 -1.77 -1.26 6.48
C LEU A 194 -1.33 0.09 5.91
N SER A 195 -0.05 0.24 5.63
CA SER A 195 0.48 1.38 4.89
C SER A 195 0.09 1.28 3.42
N LEU A 196 -0.14 2.42 2.77
CA LEU A 196 -0.43 2.45 1.34
C LEU A 196 0.86 2.42 0.52
N LYS A 197 0.84 1.64 -0.56
CA LYS A 197 1.99 1.49 -1.45
C LYS A 197 2.15 2.73 -2.31
N VAL A 198 3.31 3.37 -2.18
CA VAL A 198 3.71 4.48 -3.05
C VAL A 198 4.53 3.91 -4.21
N ALA A 199 4.10 4.18 -5.45
CA ALA A 199 4.89 3.81 -6.60
C ALA A 199 6.20 4.63 -6.63
N ARG A 200 7.34 3.95 -6.82
CA ARG A 200 8.66 4.62 -6.86
C ARG A 200 8.68 5.69 -7.95
N GLY A 201 9.18 6.87 -7.59
CA GLY A 201 9.29 8.01 -8.51
C GLY A 201 7.99 8.78 -8.75
N GLN A 202 6.88 8.41 -8.13
CA GLN A 202 5.64 9.16 -8.19
C GLN A 202 5.49 10.04 -6.94
N LEU A 203 5.36 11.34 -7.18
CA LEU A 203 5.12 12.34 -6.11
C LEU A 203 3.63 12.45 -5.84
N ILE A 204 3.10 11.49 -5.07
CA ILE A 204 1.71 11.43 -4.66
C ILE A 204 1.62 11.48 -3.14
N GLU A 205 0.73 12.31 -2.66
CA GLU A 205 0.38 12.36 -1.25
C GLU A 205 -0.92 11.61 -1.02
N TYR A 206 -0.93 10.69 -0.05
CA TYR A 206 -2.12 9.98 0.42
C TYR A 206 -2.63 10.57 1.73
N THR A 207 -3.92 10.76 1.81
CA THR A 207 -4.58 11.19 3.05
C THR A 207 -5.82 10.32 3.31
N PRO A 208 -5.78 9.45 4.34
CA PRO A 208 -4.65 9.09 5.21
C PRO A 208 -3.58 8.24 4.49
N LYS A 209 -2.40 8.09 5.09
CA LYS A 209 -1.28 7.27 4.56
C LYS A 209 -1.41 5.77 4.86
N SER A 210 -2.35 5.41 5.71
CA SER A 210 -2.61 4.03 6.15
C SER A 210 -4.08 3.82 6.40
N VAL A 211 -4.52 2.57 6.31
CA VAL A 211 -5.90 2.15 6.55
C VAL A 211 -5.94 1.00 7.56
N SER A 212 -6.99 0.94 8.36
CA SER A 212 -7.23 -0.18 9.27
C SER A 212 -7.83 -1.35 8.50
N PHE A 213 -7.24 -2.52 8.65
CA PHE A 213 -7.73 -3.77 8.10
C PHE A 213 -8.20 -4.67 9.23
N GLN A 214 -9.40 -5.26 9.09
CA GLN A 214 -9.95 -6.20 10.06
C GLN A 214 -10.49 -7.43 9.34
N GLN A 215 -10.18 -8.62 9.88
CA GLN A 215 -10.66 -9.89 9.40
C GLN A 215 -10.99 -10.79 10.58
N SER A 216 -12.18 -11.37 10.59
CA SER A 216 -12.58 -12.36 11.60
C SER A 216 -11.92 -13.70 11.31
N VAL A 217 -11.36 -14.30 12.37
CA VAL A 217 -10.78 -15.64 12.38
C VAL A 217 -11.45 -16.43 13.49
N GLN A 218 -12.02 -17.60 13.16
CA GLN A 218 -12.74 -18.42 14.12
C GLN A 218 -12.25 -19.87 14.05
N SER A 219 -12.36 -20.59 15.16
CA SER A 219 -12.16 -22.03 15.17
C SER A 219 -13.24 -22.72 14.32
N ILE A 220 -12.82 -23.73 13.57
CA ILE A 220 -13.73 -24.54 12.75
C ILE A 220 -14.54 -25.45 13.68
N SER A 221 -15.82 -25.56 13.43
CA SER A 221 -16.73 -26.47 14.10
C SER A 221 -17.73 -27.04 13.12
N GLU A 222 -18.45 -28.07 13.53
CA GLU A 222 -19.50 -28.75 12.78
C GLU A 222 -20.83 -28.55 13.47
N ARG A 223 -21.91 -28.41 12.67
CA ARG A 223 -23.28 -28.35 13.18
C ARG A 223 -24.24 -28.98 12.21
N ILE A 224 -25.17 -29.81 12.74
CA ILE A 224 -26.30 -30.34 11.96
C ILE A 224 -27.39 -29.27 11.90
N ILE A 225 -27.78 -28.90 10.68
CA ILE A 225 -28.93 -28.05 10.41
C ILE A 225 -30.08 -28.95 9.95
N SER A 226 -31.14 -28.97 10.72
CA SER A 226 -32.35 -29.75 10.43
C SER A 226 -33.48 -28.88 9.88
N GLU A 227 -34.48 -29.50 9.33
CA GLU A 227 -35.71 -28.84 8.85
C GLU A 227 -35.49 -27.83 7.72
N ILE A 228 -34.44 -28.04 6.90
CA ILE A 228 -34.17 -27.18 5.74
C ILE A 228 -35.23 -27.44 4.67
N PRO A 229 -36.03 -26.44 4.26
CA PRO A 229 -37.09 -26.62 3.28
C PRO A 229 -36.56 -26.87 1.87
N VAL A 230 -37.12 -27.86 1.18
CA VAL A 230 -36.77 -28.13 -0.21
C VAL A 230 -37.68 -27.32 -1.15
N ARG A 231 -37.07 -26.53 -2.03
CA ARG A 231 -37.76 -25.65 -2.99
C ARG A 231 -37.83 -26.32 -4.37
N ILE A 232 -38.98 -26.22 -5.02
CA ILE A 232 -39.18 -26.68 -6.40
C ILE A 232 -38.95 -25.48 -7.33
N LEU A 233 -38.00 -25.59 -8.24
CA LEU A 233 -37.74 -24.57 -9.27
C LEU A 233 -38.40 -24.97 -10.59
N ASN A 234 -38.71 -23.98 -11.43
CA ASN A 234 -39.24 -24.15 -12.80
C ASN A 234 -40.52 -24.97 -12.87
N GLN A 235 -41.39 -24.90 -11.83
CA GLN A 235 -42.66 -25.59 -11.81
C GLN A 235 -43.58 -25.04 -12.92
N ARG A 236 -44.21 -25.96 -13.71
CA ARG A 236 -45.13 -25.56 -14.77
C ARG A 236 -46.48 -25.13 -14.18
N GLU A 237 -47.12 -24.12 -14.73
CA GLU A 237 -48.35 -23.52 -14.22
C GLU A 237 -49.54 -24.50 -14.17
N ASN A 238 -49.58 -25.46 -15.08
CA ASN A 238 -50.67 -26.46 -15.20
C ASN A 238 -50.49 -27.71 -14.32
N LEU A 239 -49.35 -27.80 -13.59
CA LEU A 239 -49.02 -28.92 -12.74
C LEU A 239 -48.75 -28.42 -11.31
N GLN A 240 -49.14 -29.22 -10.33
CA GLN A 240 -48.84 -29.02 -8.93
C GLN A 240 -47.88 -30.10 -8.47
N ALA A 241 -46.74 -29.70 -7.96
CA ALA A 241 -45.69 -30.61 -7.51
C ALA A 241 -45.45 -30.44 -6.00
N PHE A 242 -45.25 -31.56 -5.34
CA PHE A 242 -44.94 -31.67 -3.93
C PHE A 242 -43.68 -32.53 -3.77
N VAL A 243 -42.88 -32.22 -2.78
CA VAL A 243 -41.69 -33.00 -2.41
C VAL A 243 -42.00 -33.83 -1.15
N SER A 244 -41.46 -35.03 -1.09
CA SER A 244 -41.57 -35.90 0.08
C SER A 244 -40.20 -36.53 0.39
N PRO A 245 -39.61 -36.25 1.56
CA PRO A 245 -40.03 -35.29 2.59
C PRO A 245 -39.91 -33.83 2.14
N GLN A 246 -40.61 -32.92 2.83
CA GLN A 246 -40.57 -31.47 2.54
C GLN A 246 -39.35 -30.78 3.07
N THR A 247 -38.68 -31.39 4.05
CA THR A 247 -37.47 -30.87 4.69
C THR A 247 -36.36 -31.91 4.71
N VAL A 248 -35.14 -31.46 4.73
CA VAL A 248 -33.94 -32.30 4.84
C VAL A 248 -32.99 -31.73 5.92
N SER A 249 -32.00 -32.51 6.29
CA SER A 249 -30.94 -32.09 7.18
C SER A 249 -29.60 -32.27 6.51
N LEU A 250 -28.62 -31.45 6.89
CA LEU A 250 -27.22 -31.61 6.51
C LEU A 250 -26.28 -31.09 7.61
N THR A 251 -25.07 -31.56 7.58
CA THR A 251 -24.00 -31.09 8.46
C THR A 251 -23.25 -29.97 7.74
N VAL A 252 -23.07 -28.84 8.40
CA VAL A 252 -22.25 -27.71 7.93
C VAL A 252 -20.96 -27.62 8.74
N VAL A 253 -19.87 -27.29 8.09
CA VAL A 253 -18.55 -27.02 8.67
C VAL A 253 -18.20 -25.56 8.41
N GLY A 254 -17.78 -24.83 9.43
CA GLY A 254 -17.43 -23.42 9.31
C GLY A 254 -16.98 -22.80 10.62
N GLY A 255 -16.78 -21.49 10.63
CA GLY A 255 -16.43 -20.77 11.85
C GLY A 255 -17.52 -20.89 12.91
N ILE A 256 -17.13 -21.19 14.16
CA ILE A 256 -18.04 -21.57 15.25
C ILE A 256 -19.17 -20.55 15.47
N ASP A 257 -18.86 -19.27 15.52
CA ASP A 257 -19.86 -18.22 15.75
C ASP A 257 -20.78 -18.00 14.54
N PHE A 258 -20.27 -18.26 13.33
CA PHE A 258 -21.02 -18.16 12.09
C PHE A 258 -22.04 -19.30 12.00
N ILE A 259 -21.58 -20.56 12.12
CA ILE A 259 -22.50 -21.70 12.00
C ILE A 259 -23.47 -21.77 13.15
N ALA A 260 -23.12 -21.24 14.36
CA ALA A 260 -24.03 -21.17 15.49
C ALA A 260 -25.27 -20.30 15.22
N LYS A 261 -25.14 -19.27 14.38
CA LYS A 261 -26.22 -18.34 14.00
C LYS A 261 -26.93 -18.74 12.72
N LEU A 262 -26.40 -19.70 11.96
CA LEU A 262 -26.94 -20.13 10.68
C LEU A 262 -28.35 -20.77 10.88
N LYS A 263 -29.30 -20.33 10.10
CA LYS A 263 -30.69 -20.82 10.14
C LYS A 263 -30.98 -21.73 8.94
N PRO A 264 -31.97 -22.61 9.04
CA PRO A 264 -32.38 -23.44 7.90
C PRO A 264 -32.71 -22.66 6.62
N GLU A 265 -33.24 -21.44 6.76
CA GLU A 265 -33.63 -20.57 5.63
C GLU A 265 -32.41 -19.98 4.88
N ASP A 266 -31.25 -19.93 5.53
CA ASP A 266 -30.02 -19.43 4.94
C ASP A 266 -29.38 -20.43 3.96
N ILE A 267 -29.78 -21.70 4.03
CA ILE A 267 -29.35 -22.77 3.14
C ILE A 267 -30.41 -22.99 2.08
N PHE A 268 -30.01 -22.84 0.82
CA PHE A 268 -30.93 -23.01 -0.28
C PHE A 268 -30.82 -24.44 -0.87
N ILE A 269 -31.86 -25.26 -0.65
CA ILE A 269 -31.96 -26.62 -1.22
C ILE A 269 -33.06 -26.65 -2.23
N SER A 270 -32.76 -27.13 -3.42
CA SER A 270 -33.71 -27.10 -4.54
C SER A 270 -33.67 -28.34 -5.41
N ILE A 271 -34.79 -28.55 -6.07
CA ILE A 271 -34.96 -29.50 -7.17
C ILE A 271 -35.50 -28.77 -8.40
N ASP A 272 -34.97 -29.09 -9.58
CA ASP A 272 -35.43 -28.51 -10.83
C ASP A 272 -36.53 -29.39 -11.42
N PHE A 273 -37.74 -28.84 -11.51
CA PHE A 273 -38.90 -29.53 -12.10
C PHE A 273 -38.70 -29.91 -13.58
N ASN A 274 -37.83 -29.24 -14.32
CA ASN A 274 -37.53 -29.62 -15.70
C ASN A 274 -36.88 -31.00 -15.82
N MET A 275 -36.28 -31.50 -14.74
CA MET A 275 -35.71 -32.85 -14.67
C MET A 275 -36.79 -33.94 -14.37
N TRP A 276 -38.05 -33.53 -14.12
CA TRP A 276 -39.11 -34.45 -13.79
C TRP A 276 -39.44 -35.37 -14.96
N ASN A 277 -39.56 -36.67 -14.65
CA ASN A 277 -39.95 -37.72 -15.54
C ASN A 277 -40.88 -38.67 -14.80
N SER A 278 -42.03 -39.02 -15.40
CA SER A 278 -43.04 -39.88 -14.79
C SER A 278 -42.56 -41.31 -14.44
N ARG A 279 -41.37 -41.70 -14.97
CA ARG A 279 -40.76 -43.02 -14.68
C ARG A 279 -39.70 -42.96 -13.59
N LYS A 280 -39.29 -41.76 -13.18
CA LYS A 280 -38.25 -41.55 -12.14
C LYS A 280 -38.93 -41.12 -10.84
N GLN A 281 -38.71 -41.86 -9.77
CA GLN A 281 -39.32 -41.63 -8.47
C GLN A 281 -38.47 -40.70 -7.60
N PHE A 282 -37.17 -40.92 -7.56
CA PHE A 282 -36.26 -40.17 -6.70
C PHE A 282 -35.38 -39.19 -7.47
N TYR A 283 -35.16 -38.02 -6.92
CA TYR A 283 -34.42 -36.92 -7.52
C TYR A 283 -33.37 -36.39 -6.56
N ASP A 284 -32.20 -36.12 -7.09
CA ASP A 284 -31.07 -35.54 -6.34
C ASP A 284 -31.33 -34.08 -6.07
N LEU A 285 -30.86 -33.60 -4.92
CA LEU A 285 -31.00 -32.24 -4.45
C LEU A 285 -29.80 -31.40 -4.82
N LYS A 286 -30.03 -30.15 -5.17
CA LYS A 286 -28.97 -29.13 -5.29
C LYS A 286 -28.90 -28.32 -4.00
N VAL A 287 -27.71 -28.30 -3.39
CA VAL A 287 -27.41 -27.54 -2.18
C VAL A 287 -26.63 -26.31 -2.55
N GLN A 288 -27.06 -25.16 -2.05
CA GLN A 288 -26.33 -23.89 -2.10
C GLN A 288 -26.25 -23.37 -0.68
N ALA A 289 -25.04 -23.39 -0.11
CA ALA A 289 -24.73 -22.85 1.21
C ALA A 289 -24.14 -21.44 1.09
N PRO A 290 -24.22 -20.60 2.12
CA PRO A 290 -23.52 -19.34 2.20
C PRO A 290 -22.00 -19.50 2.00
N SER A 291 -21.33 -18.45 1.52
CA SER A 291 -19.88 -18.45 1.21
C SER A 291 -18.97 -18.75 2.41
N ASP A 292 -19.45 -18.47 3.62
CA ASP A 292 -18.71 -18.70 4.87
C ASP A 292 -18.86 -20.13 5.42
N VAL A 293 -19.68 -20.98 4.78
CA VAL A 293 -19.68 -22.42 4.98
C VAL A 293 -18.52 -23.02 4.19
N ILE A 294 -17.55 -23.59 4.89
CA ILE A 294 -16.34 -24.18 4.29
C ILE A 294 -16.69 -25.43 3.50
N GLU A 295 -17.51 -26.29 4.14
CA GLU A 295 -17.94 -27.57 3.60
C GLU A 295 -19.31 -27.95 4.15
N TRP A 296 -20.06 -28.73 3.41
CA TRP A 296 -21.27 -29.39 3.89
C TRP A 296 -21.21 -30.88 3.56
N MET A 297 -21.83 -31.72 4.43
CA MET A 297 -21.81 -33.17 4.31
C MET A 297 -23.09 -33.76 4.88
N ASP A 298 -23.25 -35.09 4.76
CA ASP A 298 -24.32 -35.90 5.39
C ASP A 298 -25.73 -35.40 5.08
N LEU A 299 -25.97 -34.96 3.81
CA LEU A 299 -27.31 -34.58 3.38
C LEU A 299 -28.27 -35.79 3.56
N SER A 300 -29.32 -35.62 4.35
CA SER A 300 -30.28 -36.67 4.67
C SER A 300 -31.72 -36.16 4.56
N PRO A 301 -32.57 -36.82 3.70
CA PRO A 301 -32.17 -37.81 2.69
C PRO A 301 -31.40 -37.19 1.52
N GLN A 302 -30.56 -37.98 0.84
CA GLN A 302 -29.78 -37.51 -0.34
C GLN A 302 -30.65 -37.29 -1.57
N SER A 303 -31.77 -37.99 -1.66
CA SER A 303 -32.77 -37.87 -2.73
C SER A 303 -34.18 -37.83 -2.16
N ILE A 304 -35.07 -37.18 -2.86
CA ILE A 304 -36.48 -37.02 -2.47
C ILE A 304 -37.39 -37.46 -3.60
N GLU A 305 -38.64 -37.85 -3.22
CA GLU A 305 -39.70 -38.14 -4.16
C GLU A 305 -40.40 -36.83 -4.59
N LEU A 306 -40.67 -36.74 -5.89
CA LEU A 306 -41.42 -35.62 -6.48
C LEU A 306 -42.81 -36.13 -6.91
N VAL A 307 -43.83 -35.78 -6.14
CA VAL A 307 -45.24 -36.15 -6.44
C VAL A 307 -45.86 -35.02 -7.26
N VAL A 308 -46.35 -35.37 -8.47
CA VAL A 308 -46.90 -34.39 -9.40
C VAL A 308 -48.38 -34.72 -9.67
N THR A 309 -49.23 -33.72 -9.52
CA THR A 309 -50.67 -33.79 -9.80
C THR A 309 -51.06 -32.70 -10.79
N LYS A 310 -52.19 -32.94 -11.52
CA LYS A 310 -52.76 -31.86 -12.32
C LYS A 310 -53.38 -30.83 -11.39
N ARG A 311 -53.16 -29.57 -11.66
CA ARG A 311 -53.84 -28.49 -10.94
C ARG A 311 -55.32 -28.55 -11.24
N ALA A 312 -56.17 -28.66 -10.21
CA ALA A 312 -57.63 -28.57 -10.38
C ALA A 312 -57.92 -27.12 -10.79
N GLY A 313 -58.51 -26.92 -11.96
CA GLY A 313 -58.88 -25.63 -12.51
C GLY A 313 -60.04 -24.99 -11.73
#